data_83e0aac61243505a285e07322f4a2a00
#
_entry.id   83e0aac61243505a285e07322f4a2a00
#
_cell.length_a   1.000
_cell.length_b   1.000
_cell.length_c   1.000
_cell.angle_alpha   90.00
_cell.angle_beta   90.00
_cell.angle_gamma   90.00
#
_symmetry.space_group_name_H-M   'P 1'
#
loop_
_entity.id
_entity.type
_entity.pdbx_description
1 polymer ?
#
loop_
_entity_poly.entity_id
_entity_poly.type
_entity_poly.pdbx_seq_one_letter_code
_entity_poly.pdbx_strand_id
1 'polypeptide(L)'
;MNKNLEFKKIMQNKDLVAESTYDYIKNLYTEDEQKQFLVSEINPEYMDGVKLFEHYDINNKIGVNCLICECKRGDNVKYAALLVPTGYKYNMSSTVRKHTNSRMVSVAPLDYVLEKTKMEYGSINPIGLPEDWKIYIDPKILESETIICGSGLQKSKISFPSKLLLKLKNIEILEDLAKE
;
A
#
# COMPACT_ATOMS: atom_id res chain seq x y z
N MET A 1 -24.08 -16.03 -3.13
CA MET A 1 -22.64 -15.86 -2.87
C MET A 1 -22.47 -14.80 -1.80
N ASN A 2 -21.66 -15.09 -0.79
CA ASN A 2 -21.39 -14.13 0.30
C ASN A 2 -20.59 -12.97 -0.28
N LYS A 3 -21.16 -11.76 -0.31
CA LYS A 3 -20.50 -10.55 -0.81
C LYS A 3 -19.66 -9.83 0.25
N ASN A 4 -19.52 -10.42 1.43
CA ASN A 4 -18.77 -9.84 2.53
C ASN A 4 -17.36 -10.41 2.58
N LEU A 5 -16.39 -9.55 2.89
CA LEU A 5 -15.04 -9.98 3.21
C LEU A 5 -15.01 -10.63 4.61
N GLU A 6 -14.35 -11.78 4.70
CA GLU A 6 -14.16 -12.48 5.97
C GLU A 6 -12.73 -12.27 6.47
N PHE A 7 -12.58 -11.33 7.38
CA PHE A 7 -11.27 -10.97 7.92
C PHE A 7 -10.80 -11.92 9.02
N LYS A 8 -9.59 -12.42 8.88
CA LYS A 8 -8.86 -13.31 9.81
C LYS A 8 -7.57 -12.64 10.26
N LYS A 9 -7.00 -13.05 11.38
CA LYS A 9 -5.72 -12.50 11.86
C LYS A 9 -4.57 -12.92 10.95
N ILE A 10 -3.78 -11.94 10.49
CA ILE A 10 -2.62 -12.19 9.61
C ILE A 10 -1.64 -13.19 10.25
N MET A 11 -1.36 -13.04 11.53
CA MET A 11 -0.38 -13.87 12.21
C MET A 11 -0.73 -15.38 12.24
N GLN A 12 -1.98 -15.73 11.97
CA GLN A 12 -2.47 -17.11 11.87
C GLN A 12 -2.68 -17.56 10.41
N ASN A 13 -2.46 -16.68 9.43
CA ASN A 13 -2.75 -16.92 8.02
C ASN A 13 -1.60 -16.39 7.13
N LYS A 14 -0.37 -16.82 7.42
CA LYS A 14 0.86 -16.35 6.74
C LYS A 14 0.79 -16.53 5.22
N ASP A 15 0.15 -17.57 4.74
CA ASP A 15 0.02 -17.91 3.31
C ASP A 15 -0.90 -16.97 2.51
N LEU A 16 -1.63 -16.10 3.20
CA LEU A 16 -2.52 -15.10 2.59
C LEU A 16 -1.86 -13.73 2.39
N VAL A 17 -0.62 -13.53 2.78
CA VAL A 17 0.11 -12.28 2.59
C VAL A 17 1.50 -12.54 2.04
N ALA A 18 2.10 -11.55 1.39
CA ALA A 18 3.48 -11.65 0.97
C ALA A 18 4.41 -11.89 2.16
N GLU A 19 5.43 -12.72 1.99
CA GLU A 19 6.36 -13.07 3.08
C GLU A 19 7.03 -11.84 3.68
N SER A 20 7.45 -10.89 2.84
CA SER A 20 8.04 -9.62 3.28
C SER A 20 7.09 -8.81 4.16
N THR A 21 5.80 -8.79 3.84
CA THR A 21 4.76 -8.11 4.64
C THR A 21 4.57 -8.81 5.99
N TYR A 22 4.44 -10.14 5.99
CA TYR A 22 4.30 -10.92 7.23
C TYR A 22 5.48 -10.72 8.18
N ASP A 23 6.70 -10.88 7.67
CA ASP A 23 7.92 -10.77 8.47
C ASP A 23 8.11 -9.35 9.00
N TYR A 24 7.77 -8.33 8.21
CA TYR A 24 7.85 -6.94 8.65
C TYR A 24 6.86 -6.65 9.79
N ILE A 25 5.60 -7.12 9.67
CA ILE A 25 4.60 -6.98 10.75
C ILE A 25 5.10 -7.66 12.03
N LYS A 26 5.59 -8.89 11.92
CA LYS A 26 6.10 -9.66 13.05
C LYS A 26 7.27 -8.98 13.78
N ASN A 27 8.15 -8.30 13.04
CA ASN A 27 9.37 -7.71 13.58
C ASN A 27 9.20 -6.27 14.08
N LEU A 28 8.30 -5.48 13.47
CA LEU A 28 8.14 -4.06 13.80
C LEU A 28 7.07 -3.80 14.86
N TYR A 29 5.97 -4.53 14.81
CA TYR A 29 4.78 -4.26 15.63
C TYR A 29 4.76 -5.10 16.89
N THR A 30 4.24 -4.54 17.99
CA THR A 30 4.01 -5.28 19.23
C THR A 30 2.96 -6.39 19.02
N GLU A 31 2.89 -7.37 19.93
CA GLU A 31 1.89 -8.44 19.83
C GLU A 31 0.45 -7.93 19.79
N ASP A 32 0.14 -6.86 20.53
CA ASP A 32 -1.20 -6.26 20.53
C ASP A 32 -1.50 -5.51 19.22
N GLU A 33 -0.51 -4.88 18.63
CA GLU A 33 -0.64 -4.26 17.31
C GLU A 33 -0.77 -5.31 16.20
N GLN A 34 -0.01 -6.39 16.26
CA GLN A 34 -0.10 -7.51 15.31
C GLN A 34 -1.51 -8.10 15.24
N LYS A 35 -2.23 -8.16 16.37
CA LYS A 35 -3.63 -8.63 16.44
C LYS A 35 -4.60 -7.76 15.63
N GLN A 36 -4.23 -6.51 15.34
CA GLN A 36 -5.04 -5.55 14.59
C GLN A 36 -4.86 -5.66 13.07
N PHE A 37 -3.86 -6.40 12.61
CA PHE A 37 -3.67 -6.70 11.19
C PHE A 37 -4.51 -7.90 10.78
N LEU A 38 -5.44 -7.66 9.87
CA LEU A 38 -6.38 -8.65 9.38
C LEU A 38 -6.19 -8.90 7.89
N VAL A 39 -6.54 -10.08 7.42
CA VAL A 39 -6.49 -10.48 6.00
C VAL A 39 -7.79 -11.17 5.60
N SER A 40 -8.26 -10.89 4.41
CA SER A 40 -9.38 -11.59 3.79
C SER A 40 -9.01 -12.09 2.41
N GLU A 41 -9.39 -13.31 2.10
CA GLU A 41 -9.36 -13.83 0.74
C GLU A 41 -10.32 -13.04 -0.16
N ILE A 42 -9.90 -12.84 -1.40
CA ILE A 42 -10.73 -12.26 -2.46
C ILE A 42 -10.61 -13.10 -3.74
N ASN A 43 -11.57 -12.96 -4.64
CA ASN A 43 -11.35 -13.41 -6.01
C ASN A 43 -10.37 -12.44 -6.70
N PRO A 44 -9.22 -12.92 -7.26
CA PRO A 44 -8.23 -12.08 -7.94
C PRO A 44 -8.78 -11.18 -9.05
N GLU A 45 -9.92 -11.53 -9.67
CA GLU A 45 -10.59 -10.68 -10.66
C GLU A 45 -11.02 -9.31 -10.08
N TYR A 46 -11.19 -9.23 -8.77
CA TYR A 46 -11.57 -8.02 -8.03
C TYR A 46 -10.40 -7.41 -7.24
N MET A 47 -9.15 -7.71 -7.59
CA MET A 47 -8.00 -7.14 -6.89
C MET A 47 -7.85 -5.62 -7.07
N ASP A 48 -8.39 -5.05 -8.15
CA ASP A 48 -8.47 -3.61 -8.35
C ASP A 48 -9.39 -2.97 -7.31
N GLY A 49 -8.93 -1.88 -6.69
CA GLY A 49 -9.62 -1.27 -5.56
C GLY A 49 -11.07 -0.86 -5.87
N VAL A 50 -11.32 -0.23 -7.02
CA VAL A 50 -12.68 0.20 -7.41
C VAL A 50 -13.59 -1.02 -7.58
N LYS A 51 -13.16 -2.01 -8.35
CA LYS A 51 -13.91 -3.25 -8.57
C LYS A 51 -14.15 -4.02 -7.27
N LEU A 52 -13.16 -4.02 -6.36
CA LEU A 52 -13.27 -4.67 -5.06
C LEU A 52 -14.43 -4.09 -4.25
N PHE A 53 -14.47 -2.75 -4.13
CA PHE A 53 -15.48 -2.08 -3.32
C PHE A 53 -16.88 -2.18 -3.91
N GLU A 54 -17.01 -2.17 -5.23
CA GLU A 54 -18.27 -2.40 -5.92
C GLU A 54 -18.79 -3.84 -5.70
N HIS A 55 -17.89 -4.83 -5.79
CA HIS A 55 -18.27 -6.24 -5.68
C HIS A 55 -18.64 -6.67 -4.26
N TYR A 56 -17.83 -6.22 -3.27
CA TYR A 56 -17.99 -6.63 -1.87
C TYR A 56 -18.82 -5.65 -1.03
N ASP A 57 -19.41 -4.63 -1.63
CA ASP A 57 -20.25 -3.62 -0.95
C ASP A 57 -19.57 -3.00 0.28
N ILE A 58 -18.34 -2.60 0.10
CA ILE A 58 -17.51 -1.96 1.14
C ILE A 58 -17.42 -0.47 0.89
N ASN A 59 -17.38 0.32 1.94
CA ASN A 59 -17.14 1.76 1.84
C ASN A 59 -15.76 2.03 1.19
N ASN A 60 -15.77 2.60 -0.02
CA ASN A 60 -14.56 2.89 -0.79
C ASN A 60 -13.60 3.89 -0.12
N LYS A 61 -14.10 4.69 0.84
CA LYS A 61 -13.27 5.68 1.57
C LYS A 61 -12.16 5.05 2.40
N ILE A 62 -12.26 3.76 2.73
CA ILE A 62 -11.22 3.06 3.50
C ILE A 62 -10.16 2.40 2.62
N GLY A 63 -10.32 2.45 1.31
CA GLY A 63 -9.38 1.86 0.35
C GLY A 63 -8.13 2.70 0.17
N VAL A 64 -6.97 2.04 0.12
CA VAL A 64 -5.67 2.68 -0.12
C VAL A 64 -4.95 1.97 -1.26
N ASN A 65 -4.51 2.74 -2.23
CA ASN A 65 -3.67 2.29 -3.33
C ASN A 65 -2.21 2.64 -3.06
N CYS A 66 -1.31 1.74 -3.41
CA CYS A 66 0.13 1.92 -3.30
C CYS A 66 0.77 1.79 -4.70
N LEU A 67 1.47 2.83 -5.13
CA LEU A 67 2.21 2.87 -6.38
C LEU A 67 3.69 3.11 -6.10
N ILE A 68 4.56 2.35 -6.73
CA ILE A 68 6.00 2.63 -6.67
C ILE A 68 6.39 3.53 -7.85
N CYS A 69 7.02 4.64 -7.52
CA CYS A 69 7.58 5.57 -8.51
C CYS A 69 9.09 5.58 -8.47
N GLU A 70 9.70 5.92 -9.60
CA GLU A 70 11.11 6.27 -9.67
C GLU A 70 11.28 7.78 -9.83
N CYS A 71 12.21 8.32 -9.06
CA CYS A 71 12.53 9.75 -9.00
C CYS A 71 13.94 9.94 -9.53
N LYS A 72 14.08 10.67 -10.65
CA LYS A 72 15.35 10.84 -11.37
C LYS A 72 15.85 12.29 -11.34
N ARG A 73 17.15 12.44 -11.09
CA ARG A 73 17.88 13.68 -11.30
C ARG A 73 19.30 13.35 -11.80
N GLY A 74 19.55 13.57 -13.09
CA GLY A 74 20.78 13.10 -13.74
C GLY A 74 20.85 11.56 -13.65
N ASP A 75 21.99 11.04 -13.24
CA ASP A 75 22.22 9.60 -13.05
C ASP A 75 21.70 9.07 -11.70
N ASN A 76 21.22 9.97 -10.83
CA ASN A 76 20.67 9.57 -9.54
C ASN A 76 19.22 9.11 -9.69
N VAL A 77 18.95 7.86 -9.33
CA VAL A 77 17.63 7.24 -9.33
C VAL A 77 17.29 6.80 -7.92
N LYS A 78 16.14 7.25 -7.42
CA LYS A 78 15.57 6.84 -6.13
C LYS A 78 14.17 6.31 -6.33
N TYR A 79 13.73 5.44 -5.45
CA TYR A 79 12.38 4.87 -5.48
C TYR A 79 11.57 5.31 -4.26
N ALA A 80 10.27 5.45 -4.45
CA ALA A 80 9.35 5.76 -3.38
C ALA A 80 8.00 5.07 -3.60
N ALA A 81 7.36 4.69 -2.51
CA ALA A 81 5.98 4.26 -2.50
C ALA A 81 5.08 5.47 -2.27
N LEU A 82 4.04 5.59 -3.08
CA LEU A 82 3.03 6.64 -3.00
C LEU A 82 1.70 6.03 -2.57
N LEU A 83 1.15 6.47 -1.46
CA LEU A 83 -0.13 5.98 -0.94
C LEU A 83 -1.19 7.07 -1.05
N VAL A 84 -2.25 6.77 -1.78
CA VAL A 84 -3.42 7.64 -1.94
C VAL A 84 -4.70 6.85 -1.69
N PRO A 85 -5.80 7.49 -1.26
CA PRO A 85 -7.09 6.80 -1.18
C PRO A 85 -7.52 6.26 -2.56
N THR A 86 -8.21 5.13 -2.56
CA THR A 86 -8.77 4.55 -3.79
C THR A 86 -9.67 5.55 -4.52
N GLY A 87 -9.50 5.64 -5.83
CA GLY A 87 -10.24 6.60 -6.68
C GLY A 87 -9.49 7.92 -6.94
N TYR A 88 -8.44 8.21 -6.19
CA TYR A 88 -7.59 9.38 -6.43
C TYR A 88 -6.43 9.06 -7.36
N LYS A 89 -5.95 10.06 -8.09
CA LYS A 89 -4.73 10.01 -8.91
C LYS A 89 -3.52 10.45 -8.09
N TYR A 90 -2.34 10.03 -8.51
CA TYR A 90 -1.07 10.41 -7.88
C TYR A 90 -0.53 11.72 -8.49
N ASN A 91 -0.25 12.71 -7.66
CA ASN A 91 0.32 13.99 -8.10
C ASN A 91 1.84 13.92 -8.26
N MET A 92 2.31 13.03 -9.16
CA MET A 92 3.74 12.79 -9.39
C MET A 92 4.46 13.97 -10.03
N SER A 93 3.86 14.57 -11.07
CA SER A 93 4.49 15.62 -11.90
C SER A 93 4.66 16.97 -11.19
N SER A 94 3.93 17.21 -10.13
CA SER A 94 4.01 18.43 -9.32
C SER A 94 4.50 18.12 -7.91
N THR A 95 3.67 17.56 -7.06
CA THR A 95 3.94 17.37 -5.63
C THR A 95 5.16 16.50 -5.39
N VAL A 96 5.18 15.27 -5.91
CA VAL A 96 6.31 14.36 -5.68
C VAL A 96 7.60 14.89 -6.29
N ARG A 97 7.52 15.41 -7.52
CA ARG A 97 8.69 15.95 -8.22
C ARG A 97 9.35 17.11 -7.47
N LYS A 98 8.55 18.04 -6.95
CA LYS A 98 9.06 19.18 -6.16
C LYS A 98 9.64 18.71 -4.83
N HIS A 99 8.90 17.86 -4.12
CA HIS A 99 9.29 17.37 -2.80
C HIS A 99 10.61 16.59 -2.83
N THR A 100 10.77 15.70 -3.81
CA THR A 100 11.98 14.88 -3.98
C THR A 100 13.12 15.61 -4.70
N ASN A 101 12.91 16.85 -5.12
CA ASN A 101 13.85 17.61 -5.95
C ASN A 101 14.29 16.85 -7.21
N SER A 102 13.35 16.13 -7.82
CA SER A 102 13.60 15.33 -9.02
C SER A 102 13.35 16.14 -10.29
N ARG A 103 14.02 15.80 -11.38
CA ARG A 103 13.69 16.33 -12.72
C ARG A 103 12.54 15.59 -13.34
N MET A 104 12.48 14.27 -13.11
CA MET A 104 11.43 13.39 -13.61
C MET A 104 10.97 12.43 -12.52
N VAL A 105 9.65 12.24 -12.44
CA VAL A 105 9.01 11.20 -11.61
C VAL A 105 8.08 10.40 -12.52
N SER A 106 8.26 9.10 -12.54
CA SER A 106 7.47 8.16 -13.35
C SER A 106 7.15 6.90 -12.56
N VAL A 107 6.20 6.12 -13.05
CA VAL A 107 5.95 4.79 -12.47
C VAL A 107 7.21 3.96 -12.62
N ALA A 108 7.63 3.30 -11.54
CA ALA A 108 8.80 2.44 -11.56
C ALA A 108 8.59 1.23 -12.50
N PRO A 109 9.64 0.73 -13.14
CA PRO A 109 9.54 -0.46 -13.99
C PRO A 109 8.95 -1.64 -13.19
N LEU A 110 7.89 -2.25 -13.73
CA LEU A 110 7.15 -3.30 -13.03
C LEU A 110 8.05 -4.47 -12.63
N ASP A 111 8.86 -4.97 -13.56
CA ASP A 111 9.75 -6.11 -13.29
C ASP A 111 10.71 -5.83 -12.12
N TYR A 112 11.23 -4.60 -12.05
CA TYR A 112 12.08 -4.17 -10.95
C TYR A 112 11.33 -4.18 -9.61
N VAL A 113 10.11 -3.63 -9.61
CA VAL A 113 9.27 -3.58 -8.39
C VAL A 113 8.96 -4.99 -7.89
N LEU A 114 8.51 -5.88 -8.78
CA LEU A 114 8.17 -7.26 -8.43
C LEU A 114 9.40 -8.04 -7.92
N GLU A 115 10.56 -7.84 -8.54
CA GLU A 115 11.81 -8.45 -8.09
C GLU A 115 12.21 -8.00 -6.69
N LYS A 116 12.13 -6.69 -6.42
CA LYS A 116 12.57 -6.10 -5.15
C LYS A 116 11.60 -6.34 -4.00
N THR A 117 10.31 -6.32 -4.27
CA THR A 117 9.29 -6.46 -3.22
C THR A 117 8.87 -7.91 -2.97
N LYS A 118 9.05 -8.79 -3.96
CA LYS A 118 8.49 -10.15 -3.96
C LYS A 118 6.96 -10.17 -3.81
N MET A 119 6.32 -9.07 -4.21
CA MET A 119 4.86 -8.93 -4.24
C MET A 119 4.34 -9.11 -5.65
N GLU A 120 3.06 -9.44 -5.78
CA GLU A 120 2.41 -9.65 -7.06
C GLU A 120 1.86 -8.34 -7.65
N TYR A 121 1.78 -8.26 -8.97
CA TYR A 121 1.18 -7.14 -9.68
C TYR A 121 -0.24 -6.84 -9.17
N GLY A 122 -0.54 -5.56 -8.99
CA GLY A 122 -1.84 -5.09 -8.53
C GLY A 122 -2.10 -5.26 -7.03
N SER A 123 -1.13 -5.81 -6.28
CA SER A 123 -1.28 -6.09 -4.86
C SER A 123 -0.16 -5.52 -3.99
N ILE A 124 0.63 -4.60 -4.53
CA ILE A 124 1.73 -3.94 -3.82
C ILE A 124 1.16 -3.19 -2.60
N ASN A 125 1.84 -3.30 -1.47
CA ASN A 125 1.51 -2.58 -0.25
C ASN A 125 2.78 -1.97 0.39
N PRO A 126 2.65 -1.01 1.33
CA PRO A 126 3.80 -0.31 1.89
C PRO A 126 4.57 -1.10 2.96
N ILE A 127 4.06 -2.26 3.41
CA ILE A 127 4.62 -3.00 4.54
C ILE A 127 5.61 -4.05 4.03
N GLY A 128 6.88 -3.89 4.39
CA GLY A 128 7.95 -4.80 3.97
C GLY A 128 8.60 -4.43 2.64
N LEU A 129 8.53 -3.15 2.25
CA LEU A 129 9.29 -2.60 1.11
C LEU A 129 10.78 -2.49 1.44
N PRO A 130 11.68 -2.39 0.42
CA PRO A 130 13.09 -2.12 0.63
C PRO A 130 13.31 -0.91 1.56
N GLU A 131 14.24 -1.01 2.49
CA GLU A 131 14.45 -0.01 3.56
C GLU A 131 14.95 1.36 3.05
N ASP A 132 15.55 1.39 1.87
CA ASP A 132 16.00 2.63 1.21
C ASP A 132 14.91 3.35 0.43
N TRP A 133 13.72 2.76 0.29
CA TRP A 133 12.59 3.39 -0.36
C TRP A 133 11.84 4.30 0.61
N LYS A 134 11.56 5.54 0.18
CA LYS A 134 10.66 6.44 0.91
C LYS A 134 9.21 6.00 0.74
N ILE A 135 8.39 6.29 1.75
CA ILE A 135 6.95 6.03 1.72
C ILE A 135 6.24 7.36 1.95
N TYR A 136 5.59 7.88 0.93
CA TYR A 136 4.80 9.12 1.02
C TYR A 136 3.33 8.78 1.12
N ILE A 137 2.65 9.34 2.11
CA ILE A 137 1.23 9.09 2.34
C ILE A 137 0.45 10.41 2.27
N ASP A 138 -0.67 10.40 1.54
CA ASP A 138 -1.61 11.51 1.56
C ASP A 138 -2.34 11.55 2.91
N PRO A 139 -2.47 12.71 3.55
CA PRO A 139 -3.13 12.83 4.87
C PRO A 139 -4.58 12.35 4.88
N LYS A 140 -5.28 12.38 3.76
CA LYS A 140 -6.65 11.84 3.64
C LYS A 140 -6.78 10.39 4.07
N ILE A 141 -5.70 9.60 3.96
CA ILE A 141 -5.69 8.20 4.42
C ILE A 141 -5.93 8.11 5.93
N LEU A 142 -5.40 9.06 6.69
CA LEU A 142 -5.51 9.10 8.15
C LEU A 142 -6.88 9.58 8.67
N GLU A 143 -7.74 10.09 7.79
CA GLU A 143 -9.12 10.44 8.12
C GLU A 143 -9.99 9.19 8.39
N SER A 144 -9.59 8.03 7.86
CA SER A 144 -10.25 6.75 8.12
C SER A 144 -9.55 6.03 9.27
N GLU A 145 -10.31 5.58 10.26
CA GLU A 145 -9.77 4.82 11.40
C GLU A 145 -9.12 3.50 10.93
N THR A 146 -9.78 2.81 10.00
CA THR A 146 -9.33 1.54 9.43
C THR A 146 -9.19 1.67 7.92
N ILE A 147 -8.18 1.04 7.36
CA ILE A 147 -7.92 1.02 5.92
C ILE A 147 -7.87 -0.41 5.37
N ILE A 148 -8.08 -0.53 4.06
CA ILE A 148 -7.88 -1.77 3.29
C ILE A 148 -6.90 -1.47 2.15
N CYS A 149 -5.89 -2.33 1.99
CA CYS A 149 -4.93 -2.23 0.89
C CYS A 149 -4.49 -3.61 0.39
N GLY A 150 -3.60 -3.63 -0.59
CA GLY A 150 -2.99 -4.86 -1.10
C GLY A 150 -2.27 -5.65 0.00
N SER A 151 -2.25 -6.96 -0.15
CA SER A 151 -1.56 -7.89 0.76
C SER A 151 -0.18 -8.31 0.28
N GLY A 152 0.20 -7.90 -0.94
CA GLY A 152 1.31 -8.44 -1.71
C GLY A 152 0.95 -9.66 -2.56
N LEU A 153 -0.24 -10.23 -2.39
CA LEU A 153 -0.78 -11.35 -3.18
C LEU A 153 -2.12 -10.97 -3.79
N GLN A 154 -2.37 -11.37 -5.03
CA GLN A 154 -3.61 -11.05 -5.76
C GLN A 154 -4.86 -11.68 -5.13
N LYS A 155 -4.69 -12.75 -4.37
CA LYS A 155 -5.79 -13.55 -3.78
C LYS A 155 -6.34 -13.00 -2.47
N SER A 156 -5.83 -11.87 -1.97
CA SER A 156 -6.22 -11.35 -0.66
C SER A 156 -6.04 -9.83 -0.53
N LYS A 157 -6.65 -9.28 0.52
CA LYS A 157 -6.47 -7.88 0.96
C LYS A 157 -6.21 -7.86 2.45
N ILE A 158 -5.48 -6.86 2.91
CA ILE A 158 -5.24 -6.63 4.34
C ILE A 158 -6.00 -5.42 4.84
N SER A 159 -6.38 -5.46 6.11
CA SER A 159 -7.04 -4.36 6.81
C SER A 159 -6.38 -4.13 8.16
N PHE A 160 -6.17 -2.88 8.53
CA PHE A 160 -5.57 -2.49 9.80
C PHE A 160 -5.85 -1.01 10.11
N PRO A 161 -5.67 -0.57 11.36
CA PRO A 161 -5.80 0.85 11.72
C PRO A 161 -4.81 1.73 10.95
N SER A 162 -5.29 2.80 10.33
CA SER A 162 -4.48 3.70 9.50
C SER A 162 -3.27 4.29 10.26
N LYS A 163 -3.44 4.57 11.54
CA LYS A 163 -2.36 5.08 12.41
C LYS A 163 -1.13 4.17 12.48
N LEU A 164 -1.29 2.87 12.25
CA LEU A 164 -0.17 1.93 12.25
C LEU A 164 0.77 2.13 11.07
N LEU A 165 0.32 2.79 9.99
CA LEU A 165 1.20 3.23 8.90
C LEU A 165 2.31 4.15 9.42
N LEU A 166 2.04 5.00 10.40
CA LEU A 166 3.00 5.98 10.91
C LEU A 166 4.19 5.36 11.65
N LYS A 167 4.14 4.06 11.94
CA LYS A 167 5.28 3.30 12.51
C LYS A 167 6.23 2.75 11.46
N LEU A 168 5.86 2.78 10.18
CA LEU A 168 6.74 2.32 9.10
C LEU A 168 7.99 3.19 9.05
N LYS A 169 9.14 2.55 8.81
CA LYS A 169 10.39 3.27 8.55
C LYS A 169 10.25 4.08 7.25
N ASN A 170 10.89 5.24 7.21
CA ASN A 170 10.92 6.12 6.03
C ASN A 170 9.55 6.63 5.55
N ILE A 171 8.54 6.62 6.42
CA ILE A 171 7.24 7.21 6.11
C ILE A 171 7.24 8.72 6.29
N GLU A 172 6.53 9.41 5.42
CA GLU A 172 6.36 10.86 5.46
C GLU A 172 4.96 11.23 4.94
N ILE A 173 4.27 12.10 5.66
CA ILE A 173 3.00 12.67 5.20
C ILE A 173 3.31 13.73 4.16
N LEU A 174 2.69 13.63 2.99
CA LEU A 174 2.89 14.55 1.87
C LEU A 174 1.54 15.12 1.42
N GLU A 175 1.34 16.39 1.76
CA GLU A 175 0.15 17.14 1.35
C GLU A 175 0.02 17.20 -0.18
N ASP A 176 -1.21 17.21 -0.68
CA ASP A 176 -1.52 17.26 -2.10
C ASP A 176 -0.94 16.11 -2.93
N LEU A 177 -0.64 14.97 -2.31
CA LEU A 177 -0.21 13.77 -3.03
C LEU A 177 -1.37 13.16 -3.83
N ALA A 178 -2.56 13.10 -3.24
CA ALA A 178 -3.78 12.68 -3.91
C ALA A 178 -4.43 13.85 -4.66
N LYS A 179 -4.83 13.61 -5.92
CA LYS A 179 -5.61 14.57 -6.72
C LYS A 179 -6.81 13.88 -7.36
N GLU A 180 -7.88 14.62 -7.55
CA GLU A 180 -9.09 14.18 -8.26
C GLU A 180 -8.85 13.92 -9.76
#